data_ca0403be6000beaae2a975416c773e99
#
_entry.id   ca0403be6000beaae2a975416c773e99
#
_cell.length_a   1.000
_cell.length_b   1.000
_cell.length_c   1.000
_cell.angle_alpha   90.00
_cell.angle_beta   90.00
_cell.angle_gamma   90.00
#
_symmetry.space_group_name_H-M   'P 1'
#
loop_
_entity.id
_entity.type
_entity.pdbx_description
1 polymer ?
#
loop_
_entity_poly.entity_id
_entity_poly.type
_entity_poly.pdbx_seq_one_letter_code
_entity_poly.pdbx_strand_id
1 'polypeptide(L)'
;ISHFLEHLLFKGTKKRPNAISIAEPLDRVGGQYNAFTGEEYTGYYAKVDEKNFDLALDIISDIYMNSKLDLKEVERERGVIIEEINMYHDHPTYYVQNLWTELLYGDQPAGWDIAGTKETVQGIKREDIKKYLEKQYVASNTVVCLAGNFNNSNIKNKVEKYFSKIRNTSPSEKIQVVENQDSPQTLIHYRKTDQTHFCLGARGYNFFDQRKYQMEVLSVLLGGMMSSRLFVKVRERLGLAYYIRTETSFESDTGFLVTRAGVRNDKAKKAIGVILKEYRDISRKKITKEELSKVKDHLKGKMALSLELSDSRASFFGLQELLKKEILTPREIYDKIDKVKEEDVLNVAKDIFKPEKLNLALIGPFKEKDSFSKIWKKENY
;
A
#
# COMPACT_ATOMS: atom_id res chain seq x y z
N ILE A 1 0.11 4.79 15.81
CA ILE A 1 1.16 5.70 16.35
C ILE A 1 1.98 6.31 15.22
N SER A 2 2.43 5.53 14.24
CA SER A 2 3.23 6.00 13.10
C SER A 2 2.52 7.10 12.31
N HIS A 3 1.27 6.88 11.94
CA HIS A 3 0.43 7.83 11.25
C HIS A 3 0.19 9.10 12.08
N PHE A 4 -0.06 8.97 13.39
CA PHE A 4 -0.20 10.12 14.27
C PHE A 4 1.09 10.96 14.32
N LEU A 5 2.24 10.30 14.39
CA LEU A 5 3.54 10.98 14.35
C LEU A 5 3.77 11.69 13.02
N GLU A 6 3.35 11.10 11.89
CA GLU A 6 3.41 11.73 10.57
C GLU A 6 2.76 13.13 10.60
N HIS A 7 1.53 13.23 11.10
CA HIS A 7 0.83 14.51 11.25
C HIS A 7 1.59 15.51 12.10
N LEU A 8 2.18 15.05 13.20
CA LEU A 8 2.84 15.92 14.18
C LEU A 8 4.17 16.50 13.71
N LEU A 9 4.87 15.85 12.77
CA LEU A 9 6.16 16.36 12.30
C LEU A 9 6.02 17.71 11.57
N PHE A 10 4.87 18.01 10.99
CA PHE A 10 4.57 19.30 10.35
C PHE A 10 4.01 20.38 11.28
N LYS A 11 3.90 20.11 12.60
CA LYS A 11 3.25 21.04 13.55
C LYS A 11 4.22 21.96 14.32
N GLY A 12 5.49 21.82 14.08
CA GLY A 12 6.52 22.74 14.58
C GLY A 12 7.77 22.05 15.10
N THR A 13 8.87 22.74 14.89
CA THR A 13 10.20 22.40 15.38
C THR A 13 10.73 23.50 16.29
N LYS A 14 11.95 23.31 16.84
CA LYS A 14 12.63 24.38 17.57
C LYS A 14 12.96 25.58 16.68
N LYS A 15 13.30 25.33 15.40
CA LYS A 15 13.66 26.36 14.41
C LYS A 15 12.42 26.97 13.76
N ARG A 16 11.38 26.18 13.56
CA ARG A 16 10.13 26.55 12.91
C ARG A 16 8.95 26.32 13.86
N PRO A 17 8.50 27.35 14.58
CA PRO A 17 7.66 27.16 15.78
C PRO A 17 6.25 26.61 15.52
N ASN A 18 5.75 26.62 14.27
CA ASN A 18 4.40 26.19 13.91
C ASN A 18 4.34 25.69 12.46
N ALA A 19 3.19 25.17 12.04
CA ALA A 19 2.96 24.61 10.71
C ALA A 19 3.20 25.63 9.59
N ILE A 20 2.78 26.89 9.76
CA ILE A 20 2.96 27.94 8.76
C ILE A 20 4.45 28.19 8.49
N SER A 21 5.27 28.25 9.55
CA SER A 21 6.70 28.46 9.44
C SER A 21 7.46 27.28 8.76
N ILE A 22 6.82 26.11 8.65
CA ILE A 22 7.31 24.96 7.88
C ILE A 22 6.83 25.06 6.43
N ALA A 23 5.55 25.35 6.23
CA ALA A 23 4.91 25.34 4.91
C ALA A 23 5.27 26.55 4.05
N GLU A 24 5.19 27.78 4.59
CA GLU A 24 5.37 29.02 3.84
C GLU A 24 6.66 29.09 3.02
N PRO A 25 7.84 28.69 3.54
CA PRO A 25 9.07 28.73 2.74
C PRO A 25 9.05 27.82 1.51
N LEU A 26 8.38 26.66 1.60
CA LEU A 26 8.19 25.74 0.48
C LEU A 26 7.14 26.26 -0.50
N ASP A 27 6.02 26.78 0.00
CA ASP A 27 4.96 27.38 -0.82
C ASP A 27 5.49 28.57 -1.64
N ARG A 28 6.32 29.42 -1.02
CA ARG A 28 6.94 30.59 -1.67
C ARG A 28 7.77 30.25 -2.91
N VAL A 29 8.34 29.04 -2.95
CA VAL A 29 9.14 28.57 -4.09
C VAL A 29 8.37 27.60 -4.99
N GLY A 30 7.04 27.42 -4.76
CA GLY A 30 6.21 26.49 -5.51
C GLY A 30 6.57 25.02 -5.26
N GLY A 31 7.10 24.72 -4.08
CA GLY A 31 7.46 23.37 -3.69
C GLY A 31 6.25 22.46 -3.48
N GLN A 32 6.41 21.19 -3.81
CA GLN A 32 5.46 20.12 -3.46
C GLN A 32 6.04 19.34 -2.29
N TYR A 33 5.29 19.19 -1.23
CA TYR A 33 5.73 18.46 -0.05
C TYR A 33 4.55 17.74 0.60
N ASN A 34 4.82 16.60 1.17
CA ASN A 34 3.83 15.81 1.89
C ASN A 34 4.52 14.73 2.71
N ALA A 35 3.72 13.91 3.40
CA ALA A 35 4.13 12.66 4.01
C ALA A 35 3.13 11.56 3.68
N PHE A 36 3.50 10.35 3.98
CA PHE A 36 2.65 9.16 3.83
C PHE A 36 3.10 8.07 4.80
N THR A 37 2.15 7.34 5.34
CA THR A 37 2.40 6.15 6.16
C THR A 37 1.82 4.93 5.44
N GLY A 38 2.68 3.95 5.17
CA GLY A 38 2.31 2.63 4.70
C GLY A 38 2.38 1.60 5.83
N GLU A 39 2.16 0.34 5.51
CA GLU A 39 2.17 -0.77 6.46
C GLU A 39 3.54 -0.94 7.16
N GLU A 40 4.65 -0.70 6.45
CA GLU A 40 6.00 -0.96 6.93
C GLU A 40 6.93 0.27 6.88
N TYR A 41 6.44 1.43 6.45
CA TYR A 41 7.27 2.62 6.29
C TYR A 41 6.47 3.91 6.39
N THR A 42 7.16 4.98 6.77
CA THR A 42 6.65 6.35 6.71
C THR A 42 7.64 7.20 5.92
N GLY A 43 7.16 8.00 4.99
CA GLY A 43 7.99 8.87 4.17
C GLY A 43 7.60 10.34 4.29
N TYR A 44 8.62 11.20 4.28
CA TYR A 44 8.48 12.66 4.25
C TYR A 44 9.25 13.18 3.05
N TYR A 45 8.64 13.97 2.20
CA TYR A 45 9.30 14.44 1.00
C TYR A 45 9.02 15.91 0.69
N ALA A 46 9.97 16.52 -0.01
CA ALA A 46 9.78 17.80 -0.66
C ALA A 46 10.39 17.75 -2.07
N LYS A 47 9.68 18.31 -3.04
CA LYS A 47 10.08 18.45 -4.43
C LYS A 47 10.11 19.93 -4.78
N VAL A 48 11.25 20.41 -5.17
CA VAL A 48 11.52 21.83 -5.46
C VAL A 48 12.38 21.97 -6.71
N ASP A 49 12.45 23.19 -7.25
CA ASP A 49 13.47 23.55 -8.23
C ASP A 49 14.88 23.37 -7.63
N GLU A 50 15.86 22.96 -8.44
CA GLU A 50 17.24 22.69 -8.03
C GLU A 50 17.86 23.79 -7.15
N LYS A 51 17.63 25.06 -7.49
CA LYS A 51 18.15 26.22 -6.74
C LYS A 51 17.66 26.28 -5.29
N ASN A 52 16.54 25.60 -4.97
CA ASN A 52 15.92 25.55 -3.64
C ASN A 52 16.23 24.22 -2.91
N PHE A 53 17.17 23.42 -3.42
CA PHE A 53 17.52 22.12 -2.85
C PHE A 53 17.89 22.19 -1.37
N ASP A 54 18.74 23.17 -0.98
CA ASP A 54 19.17 23.34 0.42
C ASP A 54 17.98 23.69 1.33
N LEU A 55 16.99 24.44 0.84
CA LEU A 55 15.76 24.74 1.59
C LEU A 55 14.96 23.46 1.87
N ALA A 56 14.74 22.62 0.84
CA ALA A 56 14.01 21.37 1.00
C ALA A 56 14.71 20.43 1.99
N LEU A 57 16.03 20.29 1.86
CA LEU A 57 16.83 19.44 2.73
C LEU A 57 16.83 19.95 4.18
N ASP A 58 16.93 21.26 4.40
CA ASP A 58 16.87 21.89 5.72
C ASP A 58 15.49 21.68 6.38
N ILE A 59 14.40 21.81 5.63
CA ILE A 59 13.05 21.62 6.18
C ILE A 59 12.79 20.15 6.53
N ILE A 60 13.05 19.23 5.59
CA ILE A 60 12.81 17.80 5.81
C ILE A 60 13.67 17.27 6.98
N SER A 61 14.95 17.63 7.04
CA SER A 61 15.81 17.22 8.16
C SER A 61 15.36 17.81 9.49
N ASP A 62 14.88 19.06 9.50
CA ASP A 62 14.43 19.73 10.73
C ASP A 62 13.14 19.11 11.27
N ILE A 63 12.11 18.90 10.42
CA ILE A 63 10.87 18.27 10.89
C ILE A 63 11.12 16.83 11.35
N TYR A 64 12.00 16.09 10.67
CA TYR A 64 12.33 14.71 11.00
C TYR A 64 13.05 14.55 12.35
N MET A 65 14.00 15.43 12.65
CA MET A 65 14.84 15.30 13.83
C MET A 65 14.41 16.17 15.03
N ASN A 66 13.76 17.31 14.78
CA ASN A 66 13.59 18.36 15.78
C ASN A 66 12.13 18.70 16.09
N SER A 67 11.16 17.86 15.68
CA SER A 67 9.75 18.07 16.02
C SER A 67 9.54 18.21 17.53
N LYS A 68 8.74 19.21 17.94
CA LYS A 68 8.47 19.52 19.36
C LYS A 68 7.51 18.55 20.00
N LEU A 69 6.63 17.93 19.20
CA LEU A 69 5.50 17.16 19.70
C LEU A 69 4.74 17.95 20.79
N ASP A 70 4.39 19.21 20.47
CA ASP A 70 3.68 20.09 21.40
C ASP A 70 2.35 19.48 21.83
N LEU A 71 2.03 19.50 23.12
CA LEU A 71 0.84 18.88 23.67
C LEU A 71 -0.46 19.45 23.05
N LYS A 72 -0.49 20.77 22.80
CA LYS A 72 -1.65 21.39 22.15
C LYS A 72 -1.86 20.90 20.72
N GLU A 73 -0.76 20.69 19.99
CA GLU A 73 -0.82 20.13 18.62
C GLU A 73 -1.19 18.64 18.65
N VAL A 74 -0.71 17.86 19.64
CA VAL A 74 -1.14 16.46 19.83
C VAL A 74 -2.66 16.39 20.00
N GLU A 75 -3.23 17.22 20.88
CA GLU A 75 -4.69 17.23 21.11
C GLU A 75 -5.48 17.73 19.89
N ARG A 76 -4.94 18.70 19.15
CA ARG A 76 -5.57 19.19 17.90
C ARG A 76 -5.58 18.10 16.83
N GLU A 77 -4.44 17.46 16.58
CA GLU A 77 -4.32 16.43 15.54
C GLU A 77 -5.08 15.15 15.87
N ARG A 78 -5.26 14.84 17.15
CA ARG A 78 -6.16 13.77 17.59
C ARG A 78 -7.56 13.94 17.00
N GLY A 79 -8.11 15.16 17.05
CA GLY A 79 -9.39 15.47 16.44
C GLY A 79 -9.38 15.31 14.91
N VAL A 80 -8.32 15.79 14.26
CA VAL A 80 -8.16 15.68 12.80
C VAL A 80 -8.11 14.21 12.36
N ILE A 81 -7.34 13.36 13.05
CA ILE A 81 -7.22 11.93 12.74
C ILE A 81 -8.56 11.20 12.97
N ILE A 82 -9.31 11.55 14.01
CA ILE A 82 -10.64 10.98 14.24
C ILE A 82 -11.60 11.33 13.10
N GLU A 83 -11.55 12.55 12.58
CA GLU A 83 -12.34 12.95 11.41
C GLU A 83 -11.87 12.25 10.13
N GLU A 84 -10.59 12.01 9.98
CA GLU A 84 -10.05 11.21 8.87
C GLU A 84 -10.54 9.75 8.94
N ILE A 85 -10.54 9.14 10.12
CA ILE A 85 -11.12 7.80 10.33
C ILE A 85 -12.61 7.81 9.94
N ASN A 86 -13.39 8.83 10.34
CA ASN A 86 -14.79 8.97 9.95
C ASN A 86 -14.92 9.04 8.42
N MET A 87 -14.10 9.87 7.78
CA MET A 87 -14.09 10.04 6.33
C MET A 87 -13.84 8.70 5.60
N TYR A 88 -12.84 7.92 6.01
CA TYR A 88 -12.58 6.60 5.42
C TYR A 88 -13.73 5.62 5.68
N HIS A 89 -14.27 5.61 6.89
CA HIS A 89 -15.43 4.77 7.20
C HIS A 89 -16.65 5.13 6.36
N ASP A 90 -16.89 6.41 6.07
CA ASP A 90 -18.03 6.86 5.28
C ASP A 90 -17.92 6.48 3.79
N HIS A 91 -16.73 6.14 3.31
CA HIS A 91 -16.48 5.72 1.94
C HIS A 91 -16.33 4.19 1.81
N PRO A 92 -17.38 3.44 1.42
CA PRO A 92 -17.34 1.98 1.36
C PRO A 92 -16.23 1.41 0.47
N THR A 93 -15.83 2.15 -0.58
CA THR A 93 -14.75 1.77 -1.50
C THR A 93 -13.37 1.73 -0.84
N TYR A 94 -13.14 2.60 0.15
CA TYR A 94 -11.92 2.59 0.96
C TYR A 94 -12.06 1.63 2.14
N TYR A 95 -13.16 1.72 2.87
CA TYR A 95 -13.35 0.93 4.07
C TYR A 95 -13.34 -0.60 3.83
N VAL A 96 -13.79 -1.06 2.65
CA VAL A 96 -13.70 -2.50 2.30
C VAL A 96 -12.25 -3.01 2.22
N GLN A 97 -11.26 -2.13 2.00
CA GLN A 97 -9.85 -2.51 1.99
C GLN A 97 -9.32 -2.74 3.41
N ASN A 98 -9.76 -1.93 4.38
CA ASN A 98 -9.44 -2.15 5.79
C ASN A 98 -10.05 -3.47 6.29
N LEU A 99 -11.31 -3.75 5.91
CA LEU A 99 -11.94 -5.04 6.19
C LEU A 99 -11.23 -6.23 5.51
N TRP A 100 -10.59 -5.99 4.36
CA TRP A 100 -9.78 -7.00 3.68
C TRP A 100 -8.52 -7.35 4.47
N THR A 101 -7.75 -6.36 4.92
CA THR A 101 -6.55 -6.59 5.72
C THR A 101 -6.89 -7.17 7.10
N GLU A 102 -7.97 -6.71 7.74
CA GLU A 102 -8.51 -7.28 8.97
C GLU A 102 -8.88 -8.77 8.77
N LEU A 103 -9.54 -9.13 7.67
CA LEU A 103 -9.89 -10.51 7.37
C LEU A 103 -8.67 -11.39 7.15
N LEU A 104 -7.65 -10.88 6.45
CA LEU A 104 -6.43 -11.62 6.17
C LEU A 104 -5.59 -11.87 7.44
N TYR A 105 -5.42 -10.85 8.25
CA TYR A 105 -4.40 -10.89 9.29
C TYR A 105 -4.97 -10.90 10.72
N GLY A 106 -6.26 -10.55 10.91
CA GLY A 106 -6.88 -10.54 12.23
C GLY A 106 -6.26 -9.53 13.19
N ASP A 107 -6.25 -9.85 14.48
CA ASP A 107 -5.72 -8.98 15.53
C ASP A 107 -4.19 -9.08 15.66
N GLN A 108 -3.50 -8.64 14.63
CA GLN A 108 -2.05 -8.45 14.61
C GLN A 108 -1.69 -7.21 13.78
N PRO A 109 -0.47 -6.64 13.90
CA PRO A 109 -0.13 -5.35 13.29
C PRO A 109 -0.47 -5.21 11.81
N ALA A 110 -0.27 -6.26 11.00
CA ALA A 110 -0.60 -6.25 9.58
C ALA A 110 -2.10 -6.18 9.27
N GLY A 111 -2.97 -6.51 10.26
CA GLY A 111 -4.43 -6.43 10.14
C GLY A 111 -5.04 -5.16 10.71
N TRP A 112 -4.24 -4.34 11.40
CA TRP A 112 -4.74 -3.10 11.99
C TRP A 112 -4.80 -1.98 10.95
N ASP A 113 -5.80 -1.11 11.09
CA ASP A 113 -5.90 0.10 10.28
C ASP A 113 -4.71 1.03 10.57
N ILE A 114 -4.09 1.59 9.53
CA ILE A 114 -2.95 2.52 9.65
C ILE A 114 -3.34 3.75 10.48
N ALA A 115 -4.55 4.28 10.30
CA ALA A 115 -5.08 5.38 11.09
C ALA A 115 -5.42 4.97 12.54
N GLY A 116 -5.56 3.66 12.78
CA GLY A 116 -6.02 3.10 14.04
C GLY A 116 -7.54 3.15 14.19
N THR A 117 -8.02 2.98 15.43
CA THR A 117 -9.42 3.18 15.81
C THR A 117 -9.58 4.46 16.62
N LYS A 118 -10.81 4.96 16.75
CA LYS A 118 -11.09 6.14 17.59
C LYS A 118 -10.58 5.94 19.02
N GLU A 119 -10.76 4.75 19.57
CA GLU A 119 -10.33 4.38 20.92
C GLU A 119 -8.80 4.38 21.03
N THR A 120 -8.09 3.78 20.08
CA THR A 120 -6.62 3.78 20.08
C THR A 120 -6.06 5.18 19.91
N VAL A 121 -6.62 5.99 19.00
CA VAL A 121 -6.20 7.39 18.79
C VAL A 121 -6.46 8.24 20.03
N GLN A 122 -7.60 8.04 20.72
CA GLN A 122 -7.91 8.72 21.97
C GLN A 122 -6.97 8.32 23.11
N GLY A 123 -6.53 7.05 23.13
CA GLY A 123 -5.68 6.51 24.20
C GLY A 123 -4.19 6.83 24.07
N ILE A 124 -3.69 7.15 22.87
CA ILE A 124 -2.26 7.46 22.62
C ILE A 124 -1.87 8.74 23.36
N LYS A 125 -0.85 8.65 24.21
CA LYS A 125 -0.29 9.80 24.94
C LYS A 125 0.93 10.38 24.19
N ARG A 126 1.21 11.66 24.44
CA ARG A 126 2.40 12.33 23.90
C ARG A 126 3.70 11.55 24.19
N GLU A 127 3.80 10.99 25.38
CA GLU A 127 4.95 10.20 25.83
C GLU A 127 5.13 8.93 25.00
N ASP A 128 4.05 8.29 24.55
CA ASP A 128 4.08 7.11 23.70
C ASP A 128 4.59 7.47 22.30
N ILE A 129 4.11 8.59 21.76
CA ILE A 129 4.57 9.14 20.48
C ILE A 129 6.06 9.49 20.54
N LYS A 130 6.49 10.12 21.63
CA LYS A 130 7.90 10.47 21.86
C LYS A 130 8.79 9.23 21.93
N LYS A 131 8.39 8.22 22.69
CA LYS A 131 9.11 6.93 22.77
C LYS A 131 9.21 6.25 21.41
N TYR A 132 8.12 6.27 20.63
CA TYR A 132 8.10 5.72 19.30
C TYR A 132 9.08 6.46 18.36
N LEU A 133 9.05 7.80 18.35
CA LEU A 133 9.98 8.64 17.60
C LEU A 133 11.44 8.33 17.98
N GLU A 134 11.75 8.25 19.27
CA GLU A 134 13.11 7.98 19.78
C GLU A 134 13.59 6.58 19.41
N LYS A 135 12.69 5.62 19.31
CA LYS A 135 13.02 4.22 19.04
C LYS A 135 13.06 3.89 17.54
N GLN A 136 12.19 4.47 16.70
CA GLN A 136 12.06 4.12 15.30
C GLN A 136 12.77 5.09 14.35
N TYR A 137 12.89 6.38 14.71
CA TYR A 137 13.51 7.41 13.88
C TYR A 137 15.01 7.52 14.19
N VAL A 138 15.74 6.49 13.80
CA VAL A 138 17.18 6.28 14.09
C VAL A 138 17.94 6.04 12.79
N ALA A 139 19.25 6.26 12.80
CA ALA A 139 20.08 6.20 11.60
C ALA A 139 20.00 4.85 10.87
N SER A 140 20.03 3.74 11.61
CA SER A 140 19.96 2.39 11.04
C SER A 140 18.59 2.02 10.44
N ASN A 141 17.55 2.82 10.69
CA ASN A 141 16.18 2.63 10.22
C ASN A 141 15.71 3.79 9.32
N THR A 142 16.64 4.56 8.77
CA THR A 142 16.35 5.75 7.97
C THR A 142 17.11 5.72 6.67
N VAL A 143 16.40 5.96 5.57
CA VAL A 143 16.98 6.15 4.24
C VAL A 143 16.70 7.58 3.78
N VAL A 144 17.73 8.31 3.38
CA VAL A 144 17.61 9.60 2.72
C VAL A 144 17.87 9.39 1.24
N CYS A 145 16.83 9.56 0.43
CA CYS A 145 16.91 9.37 -1.02
C CYS A 145 16.72 10.69 -1.74
N LEU A 146 17.59 10.97 -2.71
CA LEU A 146 17.57 12.18 -3.53
C LEU A 146 17.49 11.79 -5.00
N ALA A 147 16.63 12.44 -5.75
CA ALA A 147 16.53 12.28 -7.20
C ALA A 147 16.30 13.64 -7.86
N GLY A 148 17.03 13.92 -8.91
CA GLY A 148 16.91 15.18 -9.65
C GLY A 148 18.22 15.64 -10.26
N ASN A 149 18.26 16.91 -10.64
CA ASN A 149 19.47 17.56 -11.13
C ASN A 149 20.24 18.17 -9.96
N PHE A 150 21.38 17.63 -9.62
CA PHE A 150 22.27 18.16 -8.59
C PHE A 150 23.72 17.79 -8.87
N ASN A 151 24.63 18.62 -8.38
CA ASN A 151 26.06 18.36 -8.51
C ASN A 151 26.49 17.25 -7.52
N ASN A 152 26.86 16.09 -8.04
CA ASN A 152 27.23 14.90 -7.28
C ASN A 152 28.46 15.12 -6.37
N SER A 153 29.38 16.04 -6.69
CA SER A 153 30.65 16.20 -5.96
C SER A 153 30.47 16.66 -4.50
N ASN A 154 29.33 17.28 -4.16
CA ASN A 154 29.12 17.83 -2.81
C ASN A 154 27.83 17.36 -2.13
N ILE A 155 27.02 16.55 -2.81
CA ILE A 155 25.68 16.18 -2.33
C ILE A 155 25.76 15.34 -1.04
N LYS A 156 26.70 14.39 -0.99
CA LYS A 156 26.92 13.55 0.18
C LYS A 156 27.24 14.36 1.43
N ASN A 157 28.17 15.30 1.32
CA ASN A 157 28.56 16.18 2.43
C ASN A 157 27.39 17.05 2.91
N LYS A 158 26.55 17.51 1.99
CA LYS A 158 25.33 18.26 2.36
C LYS A 158 24.37 17.37 3.17
N VAL A 159 24.06 16.17 2.70
CA VAL A 159 23.17 15.24 3.41
C VAL A 159 23.75 14.92 4.79
N GLU A 160 25.02 14.57 4.87
CA GLU A 160 25.71 14.31 6.14
C GLU A 160 25.61 15.50 7.10
N LYS A 161 25.82 16.71 6.61
CA LYS A 161 25.68 17.94 7.42
C LYS A 161 24.29 18.07 8.04
N TYR A 162 23.23 17.86 7.24
CA TYR A 162 21.86 18.05 7.70
C TYR A 162 21.37 16.90 8.61
N PHE A 163 21.81 15.66 8.38
CA PHE A 163 21.37 14.48 9.13
C PHE A 163 22.40 13.97 10.16
N SER A 164 23.54 14.68 10.36
CA SER A 164 24.62 14.28 11.30
C SER A 164 24.17 14.05 12.75
N LYS A 165 23.07 14.66 13.15
CA LYS A 165 22.51 14.58 14.51
C LYS A 165 21.39 13.55 14.65
N ILE A 166 21.15 12.73 13.64
CA ILE A 166 20.16 11.65 13.75
C ILE A 166 20.58 10.67 14.86
N ARG A 167 19.61 10.16 15.61
CA ARG A 167 19.88 9.22 16.71
C ARG A 167 20.52 7.95 16.17
N ASN A 168 21.52 7.46 16.87
CA ASN A 168 22.23 6.21 16.53
C ASN A 168 21.95 5.14 17.58
N THR A 169 20.71 4.64 17.60
CA THR A 169 20.26 3.53 18.44
C THR A 169 19.63 2.45 17.57
N SER A 170 19.39 1.26 18.11
CA SER A 170 18.71 0.19 17.38
C SER A 170 17.20 0.40 17.40
N PRO A 171 16.50 0.24 16.26
CA PRO A 171 15.03 0.28 16.20
C PRO A 171 14.42 -0.92 16.92
N SER A 172 13.11 -0.91 17.10
CA SER A 172 12.35 -2.13 17.43
C SER A 172 12.21 -3.01 16.19
N GLU A 173 12.25 -4.31 16.40
CA GLU A 173 11.99 -5.28 15.33
C GLU A 173 10.52 -5.30 14.97
N LYS A 174 10.23 -5.68 13.72
CA LYS A 174 8.87 -5.93 13.24
C LYS A 174 8.35 -7.22 13.86
N ILE A 175 7.11 -7.20 14.30
CA ILE A 175 6.38 -8.41 14.69
C ILE A 175 6.01 -9.16 13.41
N GLN A 176 6.45 -10.41 13.32
CA GLN A 176 6.21 -11.25 12.13
C GLN A 176 4.73 -11.62 12.02
N VAL A 177 4.24 -11.63 10.77
CA VAL A 177 2.87 -12.05 10.47
C VAL A 177 2.72 -13.55 10.64
N VAL A 178 1.67 -13.97 11.36
CA VAL A 178 1.29 -15.38 11.53
C VAL A 178 0.06 -15.67 10.66
N GLU A 179 0.19 -16.62 9.76
CA GLU A 179 -0.87 -17.04 8.85
C GLU A 179 -1.33 -18.49 9.18
N ASN A 180 -2.56 -18.65 9.66
CA ASN A 180 -3.14 -19.94 10.10
C ASN A 180 -4.51 -20.18 9.45
N GLN A 181 -4.61 -19.98 8.15
CA GLN A 181 -5.87 -20.18 7.44
C GLN A 181 -5.92 -21.57 6.78
N ASP A 182 -6.98 -22.31 7.01
CA ASP A 182 -7.22 -23.67 6.48
C ASP A 182 -8.44 -23.78 5.56
N SER A 183 -9.23 -22.73 5.45
CA SER A 183 -10.47 -22.70 4.67
C SER A 183 -10.77 -21.28 4.17
N PRO A 184 -11.60 -21.13 3.11
CA PRO A 184 -11.97 -19.81 2.62
C PRO A 184 -12.68 -19.00 3.70
N GLN A 185 -12.28 -17.74 3.85
CA GLN A 185 -12.86 -16.84 4.86
C GLN A 185 -13.78 -15.82 4.22
N THR A 186 -14.82 -15.41 4.96
CA THR A 186 -15.78 -14.38 4.51
C THR A 186 -16.08 -13.41 5.64
N LEU A 187 -15.90 -12.12 5.38
CA LEU A 187 -16.28 -11.02 6.27
C LEU A 187 -17.32 -10.16 5.58
N ILE A 188 -18.46 -9.95 6.23
CA ILE A 188 -19.56 -9.11 5.74
C ILE A 188 -19.76 -7.97 6.72
N HIS A 189 -19.56 -6.75 6.25
CA HIS A 189 -19.95 -5.56 6.97
C HIS A 189 -21.29 -5.06 6.46
N TYR A 190 -22.33 -5.19 7.32
CA TYR A 190 -23.66 -4.72 6.96
C TYR A 190 -23.69 -3.19 6.89
N ARG A 191 -24.03 -2.67 5.72
CA ARG A 191 -24.34 -1.25 5.55
C ARG A 191 -25.40 -1.09 4.46
N LYS A 192 -26.37 -0.22 4.70
CA LYS A 192 -27.35 0.15 3.68
C LYS A 192 -26.67 1.07 2.65
N THR A 193 -26.22 0.49 1.56
CA THR A 193 -25.55 1.16 0.44
C THR A 193 -26.26 0.87 -0.87
N ASP A 194 -26.11 1.73 -1.87
CA ASP A 194 -26.68 1.52 -3.22
C ASP A 194 -25.87 0.47 -3.99
N GLN A 195 -24.61 0.32 -3.68
CA GLN A 195 -23.69 -0.66 -4.28
C GLN A 195 -23.05 -1.54 -3.22
N THR A 196 -22.77 -2.78 -3.60
CA THR A 196 -21.88 -3.66 -2.84
C THR A 196 -20.45 -3.43 -3.28
N HIS A 197 -19.58 -3.10 -2.34
CA HIS A 197 -18.14 -3.03 -2.56
C HIS A 197 -17.49 -4.25 -1.92
N PHE A 198 -16.59 -4.91 -2.66
CA PHE A 198 -15.94 -6.10 -2.12
C PHE A 198 -14.49 -6.23 -2.58
N CYS A 199 -13.72 -6.92 -1.74
CA CYS A 199 -12.39 -7.44 -1.99
C CYS A 199 -12.46 -8.96 -2.02
N LEU A 200 -12.06 -9.58 -3.12
CA LEU A 200 -11.98 -11.02 -3.31
C LEU A 200 -10.58 -11.38 -3.77
N GLY A 201 -9.90 -12.26 -3.07
CA GLY A 201 -8.52 -12.58 -3.42
C GLY A 201 -7.92 -13.66 -2.56
N ALA A 202 -6.61 -13.73 -2.56
CA ALA A 202 -5.86 -14.78 -1.90
C ALA A 202 -4.58 -14.26 -1.26
N ARG A 203 -4.12 -14.92 -0.18
CA ARG A 203 -2.77 -14.77 0.34
C ARG A 203 -1.75 -15.12 -0.73
N GLY A 204 -0.67 -14.36 -0.81
CA GLY A 204 0.34 -14.46 -1.85
C GLY A 204 1.75 -14.55 -1.31
N TYR A 205 2.66 -13.85 -1.93
CA TYR A 205 4.09 -13.88 -1.64
C TYR A 205 4.58 -12.55 -1.08
N ASN A 206 5.66 -12.60 -0.31
CA ASN A 206 6.33 -11.42 0.21
C ASN A 206 7.34 -10.81 -0.79
N PHE A 207 7.98 -9.70 -0.42
CA PHE A 207 8.99 -9.01 -1.24
C PHE A 207 10.16 -9.89 -1.69
N PHE A 208 10.56 -10.86 -0.86
CA PHE A 208 11.77 -11.64 -1.09
C PHE A 208 11.52 -12.90 -1.94
N ASP A 209 10.26 -13.32 -2.06
CA ASP A 209 9.91 -14.48 -2.89
C ASP A 209 10.05 -14.12 -4.39
N GLN A 210 10.80 -14.94 -5.11
CA GLN A 210 11.04 -14.74 -6.54
C GLN A 210 9.75 -14.89 -7.37
N ARG A 211 8.74 -15.59 -6.87
CA ARG A 211 7.43 -15.77 -7.50
C ARG A 211 6.58 -14.50 -7.52
N LYS A 212 6.99 -13.43 -6.85
CA LYS A 212 6.30 -12.13 -6.90
C LYS A 212 6.12 -11.59 -8.32
N TYR A 213 7.10 -11.76 -9.20
CA TYR A 213 7.02 -11.29 -10.58
C TYR A 213 5.95 -12.05 -11.37
N GLN A 214 5.82 -13.34 -11.15
CA GLN A 214 4.77 -14.17 -11.74
C GLN A 214 3.38 -13.79 -11.18
N MET A 215 3.29 -13.49 -9.88
CA MET A 215 2.05 -13.03 -9.26
C MET A 215 1.64 -11.63 -9.76
N GLU A 216 2.60 -10.76 -10.02
CA GLU A 216 2.34 -9.44 -10.61
C GLU A 216 1.83 -9.58 -12.06
N VAL A 217 2.45 -10.46 -12.86
CA VAL A 217 1.97 -10.79 -14.21
C VAL A 217 0.55 -11.36 -14.17
N LEU A 218 0.25 -12.28 -13.24
CA LEU A 218 -1.08 -12.84 -13.03
C LEU A 218 -2.10 -11.77 -12.66
N SER A 219 -1.74 -10.86 -11.78
CA SER A 219 -2.60 -9.75 -11.33
C SER A 219 -2.98 -8.83 -12.49
N VAL A 220 -2.00 -8.41 -13.30
CA VAL A 220 -2.24 -7.53 -14.46
C VAL A 220 -3.10 -8.23 -15.51
N LEU A 221 -2.87 -9.51 -15.75
CA LEU A 221 -3.68 -10.30 -16.67
C LEU A 221 -5.14 -10.40 -16.21
N LEU A 222 -5.36 -10.60 -14.92
CA LEU A 222 -6.71 -10.71 -14.35
C LEU A 222 -7.46 -9.38 -14.36
N GLY A 223 -6.84 -8.29 -13.87
CA GLY A 223 -7.57 -7.05 -13.66
C GLY A 223 -6.73 -5.76 -13.64
N GLY A 224 -5.43 -5.80 -14.01
CA GLY A 224 -4.55 -4.63 -13.92
C GLY A 224 -4.66 -3.64 -15.09
N MET A 225 -5.44 -3.94 -16.14
CA MET A 225 -5.63 -3.09 -17.34
C MET A 225 -7.04 -3.22 -17.89
N MET A 226 -7.48 -2.25 -18.71
CA MET A 226 -8.82 -2.27 -19.31
C MET A 226 -9.05 -3.47 -20.26
N SER A 227 -8.01 -4.00 -20.88
CA SER A 227 -8.07 -5.20 -21.72
C SER A 227 -7.78 -6.51 -20.94
N SER A 228 -7.83 -6.48 -19.62
CA SER A 228 -7.66 -7.65 -18.75
C SER A 228 -8.92 -8.53 -18.74
N ARG A 229 -8.75 -9.80 -18.35
CA ARG A 229 -9.82 -10.79 -18.40
C ARG A 229 -11.06 -10.39 -17.60
N LEU A 230 -10.90 -9.97 -16.35
CA LEU A 230 -12.01 -9.59 -15.48
C LEU A 230 -12.66 -8.27 -15.90
N PHE A 231 -11.86 -7.28 -16.31
CA PHE A 231 -12.41 -6.03 -16.81
C PHE A 231 -13.33 -6.27 -18.04
N VAL A 232 -12.83 -6.99 -19.04
CA VAL A 232 -13.60 -7.31 -20.24
C VAL A 232 -14.82 -8.16 -19.91
N LYS A 233 -14.68 -9.19 -19.06
CA LYS A 233 -15.77 -10.13 -18.78
C LYS A 233 -16.83 -9.53 -17.86
N VAL A 234 -16.41 -8.91 -16.74
CA VAL A 234 -17.33 -8.45 -15.70
C VAL A 234 -17.92 -7.08 -16.02
N ARG A 235 -17.08 -6.15 -16.49
CA ARG A 235 -17.51 -4.77 -16.77
C ARG A 235 -18.07 -4.63 -18.17
N GLU A 236 -17.28 -4.96 -19.22
CA GLU A 236 -17.68 -4.67 -20.60
C GLU A 236 -18.78 -5.61 -21.12
N ARG A 237 -18.61 -6.94 -20.97
CA ARG A 237 -19.54 -7.91 -21.54
C ARG A 237 -20.80 -8.12 -20.68
N LEU A 238 -20.64 -8.20 -19.35
CA LEU A 238 -21.74 -8.53 -18.45
C LEU A 238 -22.36 -7.30 -17.78
N GLY A 239 -21.73 -6.12 -17.83
CA GLY A 239 -22.21 -4.89 -17.21
C GLY A 239 -22.47 -5.00 -15.71
N LEU A 240 -21.72 -5.86 -14.99
CA LEU A 240 -21.96 -6.14 -13.58
C LEU A 240 -21.32 -5.12 -12.65
N ALA A 241 -20.17 -4.54 -13.04
CA ALA A 241 -19.38 -3.66 -12.20
C ALA A 241 -19.14 -2.31 -12.85
N TYR A 242 -19.20 -1.23 -12.06
CA TYR A 242 -18.73 0.08 -12.50
C TYR A 242 -17.19 0.13 -12.53
N TYR A 243 -16.57 -0.40 -11.49
CA TYR A 243 -15.14 -0.62 -11.46
C TYR A 243 -14.82 -2.06 -11.06
N ILE A 244 -13.77 -2.59 -11.64
CA ILE A 244 -13.13 -3.85 -11.25
C ILE A 244 -11.64 -3.74 -11.52
N ARG A 245 -10.81 -4.13 -10.54
CA ARG A 245 -9.37 -4.08 -10.64
C ARG A 245 -8.76 -5.20 -9.80
N THR A 246 -7.71 -5.82 -10.33
CA THR A 246 -6.87 -6.77 -9.58
C THR A 246 -5.49 -6.18 -9.39
N GLU A 247 -4.98 -6.29 -8.18
CA GLU A 247 -3.66 -5.80 -7.79
C GLU A 247 -3.02 -6.72 -6.76
N THR A 248 -1.73 -6.53 -6.54
CA THR A 248 -0.92 -7.25 -5.55
C THR A 248 -0.43 -6.28 -4.49
N SER A 249 -0.30 -6.77 -3.25
CA SER A 249 0.53 -6.16 -2.22
C SER A 249 1.65 -7.12 -1.84
N PHE A 250 2.82 -6.56 -1.53
CA PHE A 250 3.99 -7.30 -1.09
C PHE A 250 4.56 -6.58 0.12
N GLU A 251 4.60 -7.27 1.24
CA GLU A 251 5.23 -6.82 2.47
C GLU A 251 6.52 -7.64 2.72
N SER A 252 7.24 -7.33 3.78
CA SER A 252 8.51 -8.01 4.08
C SER A 252 8.35 -9.50 4.43
N ASP A 253 7.22 -9.90 4.97
CA ASP A 253 6.95 -11.26 5.47
C ASP A 253 5.61 -11.86 4.98
N THR A 254 4.78 -11.09 4.30
CA THR A 254 3.49 -11.52 3.73
C THR A 254 3.18 -10.83 2.41
N GLY A 255 2.03 -11.13 1.82
CA GLY A 255 1.51 -10.46 0.63
C GLY A 255 0.19 -11.07 0.19
N PHE A 256 -0.47 -10.41 -0.76
CA PHE A 256 -1.74 -10.90 -1.31
C PHE A 256 -1.96 -10.45 -2.75
N LEU A 257 -2.86 -11.16 -3.43
CA LEU A 257 -3.50 -10.71 -4.67
C LEU A 257 -4.98 -10.48 -4.39
N VAL A 258 -5.50 -9.32 -4.76
CA VAL A 258 -6.90 -8.95 -4.52
C VAL A 258 -7.57 -8.37 -5.75
N THR A 259 -8.80 -8.81 -6.04
CA THR A 259 -9.71 -8.18 -6.99
C THR A 259 -10.73 -7.36 -6.22
N ARG A 260 -10.75 -6.06 -6.48
CA ARG A 260 -11.72 -5.11 -5.92
C ARG A 260 -12.77 -4.76 -6.95
N ALA A 261 -14.05 -4.71 -6.53
CA ALA A 261 -15.14 -4.31 -7.42
C ALA A 261 -16.27 -3.61 -6.66
N GLY A 262 -16.96 -2.72 -7.39
CA GLY A 262 -18.22 -2.10 -6.99
C GLY A 262 -19.34 -2.53 -7.93
N VAL A 263 -20.41 -3.13 -7.39
CA VAL A 263 -21.49 -3.72 -8.14
C VAL A 263 -22.86 -3.39 -7.54
N ARG A 264 -23.91 -3.46 -8.33
CA ARG A 264 -25.28 -3.40 -7.79
C ARG A 264 -25.51 -4.54 -6.78
N ASN A 265 -26.25 -4.29 -5.72
CA ASN A 265 -26.51 -5.24 -4.64
C ASN A 265 -27.09 -6.58 -5.14
N ASP A 266 -28.04 -6.53 -6.09
CA ASP A 266 -28.67 -7.72 -6.69
C ASP A 266 -27.72 -8.52 -7.60
N LYS A 267 -26.58 -7.95 -8.00
CA LYS A 267 -25.58 -8.58 -8.88
C LYS A 267 -24.34 -9.08 -8.12
N ALA A 268 -24.20 -8.78 -6.83
CA ALA A 268 -22.99 -9.10 -6.05
C ALA A 268 -22.61 -10.58 -6.13
N LYS A 269 -23.54 -11.48 -5.86
CA LYS A 269 -23.28 -12.94 -5.91
C LYS A 269 -22.87 -13.41 -7.30
N LYS A 270 -23.49 -12.86 -8.37
CA LYS A 270 -23.15 -13.19 -9.74
C LYS A 270 -21.74 -12.73 -10.10
N ALA A 271 -21.37 -11.50 -9.73
CA ALA A 271 -20.05 -10.95 -9.99
C ALA A 271 -18.96 -11.76 -9.29
N ILE A 272 -19.14 -12.07 -8.00
CA ILE A 272 -18.23 -12.90 -7.22
C ILE A 272 -18.06 -14.29 -7.86
N GLY A 273 -19.14 -14.95 -8.25
CA GLY A 273 -19.09 -16.25 -8.94
C GLY A 273 -18.33 -16.20 -10.26
N VAL A 274 -18.48 -15.13 -11.04
CA VAL A 274 -17.74 -14.94 -12.31
C VAL A 274 -16.24 -14.77 -12.03
N ILE A 275 -15.85 -14.02 -10.98
CA ILE A 275 -14.45 -13.84 -10.61
C ILE A 275 -13.82 -15.15 -10.12
N LEU A 276 -14.50 -15.88 -9.22
CA LEU A 276 -14.05 -17.19 -8.74
C LEU A 276 -13.89 -18.19 -9.88
N LYS A 277 -14.82 -18.19 -10.83
CA LYS A 277 -14.70 -19.02 -12.03
C LYS A 277 -13.46 -18.67 -12.84
N GLU A 278 -13.12 -17.38 -12.99
CA GLU A 278 -11.90 -16.97 -13.69
C GLU A 278 -10.62 -17.38 -12.94
N TYR A 279 -10.62 -17.27 -11.61
CA TYR A 279 -9.51 -17.76 -10.78
C TYR A 279 -9.28 -19.27 -10.95
N ARG A 280 -10.37 -20.04 -10.98
CA ARG A 280 -10.30 -21.47 -11.23
C ARG A 280 -9.84 -21.79 -12.66
N ASP A 281 -10.37 -21.10 -13.66
CA ASP A 281 -10.05 -21.34 -15.07
C ASP A 281 -8.55 -21.08 -15.35
N ILE A 282 -7.99 -19.98 -14.80
CA ILE A 282 -6.56 -19.64 -14.92
C ILE A 282 -5.63 -20.60 -14.15
N SER A 283 -6.15 -21.25 -13.09
CA SER A 283 -5.43 -22.29 -12.35
C SER A 283 -5.40 -23.66 -13.06
N ARG A 284 -6.18 -23.81 -14.13
CA ARG A 284 -6.31 -25.09 -14.87
C ARG A 284 -5.71 -25.06 -16.26
N LYS A 285 -5.59 -23.90 -16.86
CA LYS A 285 -5.16 -23.76 -18.26
C LYS A 285 -4.11 -22.67 -18.37
N LYS A 286 -3.04 -22.98 -19.11
CA LYS A 286 -2.00 -21.99 -19.45
C LYS A 286 -2.62 -20.81 -20.21
N ILE A 287 -2.08 -19.63 -19.94
CA ILE A 287 -2.35 -18.42 -20.72
C ILE A 287 -1.73 -18.51 -22.10
N THR A 288 -2.17 -17.69 -23.04
CA THR A 288 -1.55 -17.65 -24.37
C THR A 288 -0.25 -16.84 -24.36
N LYS A 289 0.58 -17.03 -25.37
CA LYS A 289 1.82 -16.23 -25.54
C LYS A 289 1.50 -14.76 -25.77
N GLU A 290 0.42 -14.48 -26.49
CA GLU A 290 -0.05 -13.10 -26.75
C GLU A 290 -0.49 -12.41 -25.46
N GLU A 291 -1.23 -13.12 -24.60
CA GLU A 291 -1.62 -12.59 -23.30
C GLU A 291 -0.39 -12.28 -22.44
N LEU A 292 0.56 -13.19 -22.37
CA LEU A 292 1.80 -13.01 -21.60
C LEU A 292 2.63 -11.82 -22.13
N SER A 293 2.85 -11.75 -23.46
CA SER A 293 3.58 -10.64 -24.09
C SER A 293 2.92 -9.30 -23.77
N LYS A 294 1.60 -9.20 -23.99
CA LYS A 294 0.84 -7.99 -23.70
C LYS A 294 1.00 -7.52 -22.24
N VAL A 295 0.96 -8.44 -21.28
CA VAL A 295 1.11 -8.10 -19.86
C VAL A 295 2.53 -7.64 -19.54
N LYS A 296 3.55 -8.31 -20.06
CA LYS A 296 4.94 -7.89 -19.88
C LYS A 296 5.22 -6.50 -20.43
N ASP A 297 4.74 -6.22 -21.63
CA ASP A 297 4.89 -4.91 -22.26
C ASP A 297 4.16 -3.83 -21.49
N HIS A 298 2.96 -4.13 -20.99
CA HIS A 298 2.19 -3.22 -20.11
C HIS A 298 2.96 -2.91 -18.81
N LEU A 299 3.49 -3.91 -18.13
CA LEU A 299 4.25 -3.72 -16.89
C LEU A 299 5.49 -2.85 -17.10
N LYS A 300 6.28 -3.16 -18.14
CA LYS A 300 7.50 -2.41 -18.48
C LYS A 300 7.16 -0.97 -18.89
N GLY A 301 6.15 -0.77 -19.74
CA GLY A 301 5.71 0.55 -20.16
C GLY A 301 5.18 1.39 -19.01
N LYS A 302 4.37 0.82 -18.13
CA LYS A 302 3.86 1.50 -16.93
C LYS A 302 5.00 1.92 -16.00
N MET A 303 5.99 1.06 -15.77
CA MET A 303 7.16 1.38 -14.95
C MET A 303 7.99 2.50 -15.60
N ALA A 304 8.24 2.45 -16.91
CA ALA A 304 8.96 3.50 -17.61
C ALA A 304 8.29 4.87 -17.42
N LEU A 305 6.98 4.95 -17.64
CA LEU A 305 6.20 6.19 -17.45
C LEU A 305 6.18 6.66 -16.01
N SER A 306 6.07 5.75 -15.04
CA SER A 306 6.04 6.11 -13.62
C SER A 306 7.36 6.70 -13.11
N LEU A 307 8.49 6.32 -13.72
CA LEU A 307 9.84 6.78 -13.34
C LEU A 307 10.31 8.05 -14.07
N GLU A 308 9.42 8.70 -14.80
CA GLU A 308 9.73 10.00 -15.43
C GLU A 308 9.92 11.12 -14.39
N LEU A 309 9.18 11.07 -13.29
CA LEU A 309 9.21 12.07 -12.24
C LEU A 309 10.32 11.78 -11.21
N SER A 310 10.97 12.83 -10.71
CA SER A 310 12.05 12.72 -9.73
C SER A 310 11.58 12.15 -8.39
N ASP A 311 10.42 12.56 -7.91
CA ASP A 311 9.79 12.03 -6.69
C ASP A 311 9.46 10.54 -6.78
N SER A 312 8.96 10.09 -7.93
CA SER A 312 8.73 8.67 -8.19
C SER A 312 10.04 7.86 -8.19
N ARG A 313 11.12 8.42 -8.76
CA ARG A 313 12.45 7.79 -8.71
C ARG A 313 12.99 7.73 -7.29
N ALA A 314 12.86 8.81 -6.52
CA ALA A 314 13.28 8.82 -5.12
C ALA A 314 12.56 7.74 -4.32
N SER A 315 11.24 7.65 -4.44
CA SER A 315 10.43 6.61 -3.79
C SER A 315 10.82 5.21 -4.25
N PHE A 316 10.99 4.99 -5.55
CA PHE A 316 11.36 3.70 -6.12
C PHE A 316 12.68 3.14 -5.57
N PHE A 317 13.71 3.96 -5.50
CA PHE A 317 15.02 3.54 -4.98
C PHE A 317 15.06 3.55 -3.44
N GLY A 318 14.46 4.58 -2.82
CA GLY A 318 14.43 4.71 -1.37
C GLY A 318 13.71 3.56 -0.67
N LEU A 319 12.56 3.11 -1.21
CA LEU A 319 11.83 1.97 -0.65
C LEU A 319 12.55 0.64 -0.87
N GLN A 320 13.27 0.47 -1.97
CA GLN A 320 14.08 -0.74 -2.17
C GLN A 320 15.22 -0.81 -1.14
N GLU A 321 15.94 0.28 -0.92
CA GLU A 321 17.00 0.33 0.09
C GLU A 321 16.43 0.08 1.50
N LEU A 322 15.33 0.75 1.85
CA LEU A 322 14.74 0.66 3.18
C LEU A 322 14.22 -0.75 3.49
N LEU A 323 13.46 -1.34 2.58
CA LEU A 323 12.70 -2.56 2.84
C LEU A 323 13.43 -3.84 2.38
N LYS A 324 14.23 -3.75 1.32
CA LYS A 324 14.84 -4.94 0.70
C LYS A 324 16.34 -5.01 0.87
N LYS A 325 16.99 -3.87 1.13
CA LYS A 325 18.46 -3.72 1.16
C LYS A 325 19.14 -4.23 -0.12
N GLU A 326 18.39 -4.25 -1.21
CA GLU A 326 18.82 -4.60 -2.56
C GLU A 326 18.18 -3.62 -3.53
N ILE A 327 18.99 -2.87 -4.27
CA ILE A 327 18.53 -1.91 -5.26
C ILE A 327 18.62 -2.54 -6.65
N LEU A 328 17.47 -2.79 -7.25
CA LEU A 328 17.37 -3.21 -8.65
C LEU A 328 17.06 -2.00 -9.53
N THR A 329 17.78 -1.89 -10.63
CA THR A 329 17.45 -0.95 -11.70
C THR A 329 16.17 -1.37 -12.42
N PRO A 330 15.49 -0.45 -13.13
CA PRO A 330 14.35 -0.82 -13.96
C PRO A 330 14.67 -1.91 -14.98
N ARG A 331 15.88 -1.90 -15.56
CA ARG A 331 16.32 -2.91 -16.52
C ARG A 331 16.41 -4.29 -15.89
N GLU A 332 16.98 -4.40 -14.71
CA GLU A 332 17.06 -5.68 -13.98
C GLU A 332 15.68 -6.22 -13.62
N ILE A 333 14.73 -5.34 -13.30
CA ILE A 333 13.34 -5.74 -13.07
C ILE A 333 12.69 -6.20 -14.39
N TYR A 334 12.94 -5.51 -15.51
CA TYR A 334 12.46 -5.96 -16.83
C TYR A 334 12.99 -7.35 -17.18
N ASP A 335 14.26 -7.61 -16.93
CA ASP A 335 14.87 -8.93 -17.17
C ASP A 335 14.21 -10.04 -16.32
N LYS A 336 13.77 -9.71 -15.09
CA LYS A 336 13.03 -10.64 -14.23
C LYS A 336 11.60 -10.88 -14.76
N ILE A 337 10.92 -9.84 -15.24
CA ILE A 337 9.58 -9.92 -15.85
C ILE A 337 9.67 -10.72 -17.17
N ASP A 338 10.71 -10.49 -17.99
CA ASP A 338 10.89 -11.16 -19.27
C ASP A 338 11.17 -12.66 -19.14
N LYS A 339 11.73 -13.10 -18.01
CA LYS A 339 11.95 -14.52 -17.70
C LYS A 339 10.68 -15.29 -17.34
N VAL A 340 9.57 -14.60 -16.98
CA VAL A 340 8.31 -15.27 -16.63
C VAL A 340 7.74 -16.01 -17.84
N LYS A 341 7.32 -17.27 -17.64
CA LYS A 341 6.73 -18.13 -18.66
C LYS A 341 5.26 -18.43 -18.35
N GLU A 342 4.52 -18.91 -19.34
CA GLU A 342 3.10 -19.29 -19.19
C GLU A 342 2.90 -20.36 -18.10
N GLU A 343 3.86 -21.28 -17.98
CA GLU A 343 3.87 -22.31 -16.94
C GLU A 343 4.00 -21.72 -15.54
N ASP A 344 4.85 -20.70 -15.38
CA ASP A 344 5.10 -20.06 -14.10
C ASP A 344 3.84 -19.36 -13.59
N VAL A 345 3.11 -18.68 -14.48
CA VAL A 345 1.82 -18.04 -14.17
C VAL A 345 0.78 -19.07 -13.74
N LEU A 346 0.71 -20.21 -14.47
CA LEU A 346 -0.18 -21.32 -14.11
C LEU A 346 0.17 -21.89 -12.72
N ASN A 347 1.46 -22.08 -12.42
CA ASN A 347 1.90 -22.63 -11.14
C ASN A 347 1.59 -21.69 -9.98
N VAL A 348 1.80 -20.38 -10.16
CA VAL A 348 1.41 -19.37 -9.18
C VAL A 348 -0.10 -19.33 -8.98
N ALA A 349 -0.89 -19.37 -10.06
CA ALA A 349 -2.34 -19.42 -9.97
C ALA A 349 -2.84 -20.67 -9.21
N LYS A 350 -2.24 -21.83 -9.46
CA LYS A 350 -2.54 -23.08 -8.71
C LYS A 350 -2.20 -22.98 -7.23
N ASP A 351 -1.13 -22.26 -6.88
CA ASP A 351 -0.71 -22.13 -5.49
C ASP A 351 -1.56 -21.12 -4.72
N ILE A 352 -1.80 -19.94 -5.29
CA ILE A 352 -2.48 -18.87 -4.53
C ILE A 352 -4.01 -19.02 -4.51
N PHE A 353 -4.61 -19.61 -5.55
CA PHE A 353 -6.06 -19.81 -5.59
C PHE A 353 -6.53 -21.14 -5.00
N LYS A 354 -5.78 -21.68 -4.06
CA LYS A 354 -6.22 -22.79 -3.22
C LYS A 354 -7.29 -22.33 -2.22
N PRO A 355 -8.25 -23.20 -1.86
CA PRO A 355 -9.33 -22.83 -0.93
C PRO A 355 -8.84 -22.18 0.36
N GLU A 356 -7.81 -22.74 0.99
CA GLU A 356 -7.23 -22.26 2.24
C GLU A 356 -6.60 -20.87 2.18
N LYS A 357 -6.41 -20.32 0.99
CA LYS A 357 -5.83 -18.96 0.79
C LYS A 357 -6.86 -17.92 0.38
N LEU A 358 -8.07 -18.34 -0.01
CA LEU A 358 -9.10 -17.45 -0.54
C LEU A 358 -9.85 -16.69 0.55
N ASN A 359 -10.16 -15.43 0.26
CA ASN A 359 -10.84 -14.54 1.18
C ASN A 359 -11.81 -13.62 0.45
N LEU A 360 -12.93 -13.27 1.09
CA LEU A 360 -13.94 -12.33 0.63
C LEU A 360 -14.32 -11.36 1.74
N ALA A 361 -13.98 -10.09 1.60
CA ALA A 361 -14.50 -9.02 2.43
C ALA A 361 -15.49 -8.18 1.63
N LEU A 362 -16.66 -7.84 2.18
CA LEU A 362 -17.64 -7.02 1.48
C LEU A 362 -18.42 -6.08 2.42
N ILE A 363 -18.84 -4.96 1.84
CA ILE A 363 -19.77 -4.00 2.44
C ILE A 363 -21.02 -3.95 1.58
N GLY A 364 -22.18 -4.11 2.20
CA GLY A 364 -23.47 -4.06 1.51
C GLY A 364 -24.64 -4.38 2.43
N PRO A 365 -25.88 -4.34 1.93
CA PRO A 365 -27.09 -4.56 2.72
C PRO A 365 -27.37 -6.05 2.99
N PHE A 366 -26.35 -6.80 3.39
CA PHE A 366 -26.46 -8.25 3.64
C PHE A 366 -26.27 -8.55 5.14
N LYS A 367 -27.24 -9.18 5.75
CA LYS A 367 -27.21 -9.53 7.19
C LYS A 367 -26.69 -10.95 7.46
N GLU A 368 -26.74 -11.84 6.46
CA GLU A 368 -26.41 -13.27 6.64
C GLU A 368 -25.10 -13.64 5.94
N LYS A 369 -24.14 -14.15 6.72
CA LYS A 369 -22.90 -14.74 6.20
C LYS A 369 -23.18 -15.94 5.27
N ASP A 370 -24.17 -16.75 5.60
CA ASP A 370 -24.49 -17.99 4.88
C ASP A 370 -24.83 -17.80 3.40
N SER A 371 -25.31 -16.63 3.04
CA SER A 371 -25.66 -16.33 1.65
C SER A 371 -24.44 -16.27 0.73
N PHE A 372 -23.24 -15.94 1.27
CA PHE A 372 -21.99 -15.85 0.51
C PHE A 372 -21.07 -17.06 0.77
N SER A 373 -21.11 -17.66 1.95
CA SER A 373 -20.35 -18.88 2.23
C SER A 373 -20.74 -20.05 1.29
N LYS A 374 -21.99 -20.12 0.84
CA LYS A 374 -22.44 -21.10 -0.17
C LYS A 374 -21.81 -20.89 -1.54
N ILE A 375 -21.27 -19.71 -1.85
CA ILE A 375 -20.61 -19.45 -3.13
C ILE A 375 -19.34 -20.29 -3.28
N TRP A 376 -18.56 -20.45 -2.21
CA TRP A 376 -17.36 -21.26 -2.21
C TRP A 376 -17.65 -22.71 -2.67
N LYS A 377 -18.66 -23.35 -2.06
CA LYS A 377 -19.11 -24.70 -2.44
C LYS A 377 -19.62 -24.78 -3.88
N LYS A 378 -20.41 -23.78 -4.30
CA LYS A 378 -20.97 -23.73 -5.64
C LYS A 378 -19.88 -23.60 -6.72
N GLU A 379 -18.82 -22.89 -6.43
CA GLU A 379 -17.70 -22.70 -7.35
C GLU A 379 -16.57 -23.73 -7.15
N ASN A 380 -16.83 -24.81 -6.37
CA ASN A 380 -15.87 -25.90 -6.07
C ASN A 380 -14.59 -25.40 -5.38
N TYR A 381 -14.74 -24.52 -4.40
CA TYR A 381 -13.72 -24.10 -3.45
C TYR A 381 -14.08 -24.55 -2.02
#